data_90aad965035a6cf911b24a44371c320c
#
_entry.id   90aad965035a6cf911b24a44371c320c
#
_cell.length_a   1.000
_cell.length_b   1.000
_cell.length_c   1.000
_cell.angle_alpha   90.00
_cell.angle_beta   90.00
_cell.angle_gamma   90.00
#
_symmetry.space_group_name_H-M   'P 1'
#
loop_
_entity.id
_entity.type
_entity.pdbx_description
1 polymer ?
#
loop_
_entity_poly.entity_id
_entity_poly.type
_entity_poly.pdbx_seq_one_letter_code
_entity_poly.pdbx_strand_id
1 'polypeptide(L)'
;MDISLSLDSLNKIYYAGDFIQGSVLIINKTKSTMKFDLFITVQGFYTFRNTKENPPKMKGVPFYKKTFKVLAEQYSTIGSNNSFRFKYPLTSDGCEQNLTSLYESYHGVSVSLGYEILSKVVSNGKEFESKRAKILVLVPGQGINSKFGRKRVNYQFNLNPKNIQSIKLTDQNLMPKFEIECFLENVNCCVDKPFNGFCNIKECSTQIKSIELQFLRNEKILFKEFEGISEVSEIQNLQIGDGDVIRNLEIPVFMTFPRGFCCATLENKDVCISFEMSLIIVLVNGVVIMENYPVNLWRA
;
A
#
# COMPACT_ATOMS: atom_id res chain seq x y z
N MET A 1 34.82 10.80 -11.61
CA MET A 1 33.67 10.77 -12.54
C MET A 1 32.43 11.11 -11.74
N ASP A 2 31.63 12.06 -12.19
CA ASP A 2 30.34 12.38 -11.56
C ASP A 2 29.22 11.85 -12.48
N ILE A 3 28.20 11.23 -11.85
CA ILE A 3 27.08 10.66 -12.55
C ILE A 3 25.80 11.20 -11.95
N SER A 4 24.94 11.76 -12.79
CA SER A 4 23.61 12.19 -12.38
C SER A 4 22.54 11.56 -13.24
N LEU A 5 21.47 11.10 -12.59
CA LEU A 5 20.31 10.49 -13.20
C LEU A 5 19.14 11.47 -13.12
N SER A 6 18.48 11.74 -14.23
CA SER A 6 17.29 12.55 -14.34
C SER A 6 16.17 11.76 -14.99
N LEU A 7 14.97 11.80 -14.41
CA LEU A 7 13.76 11.18 -14.97
C LEU A 7 12.91 12.24 -15.66
N ASP A 8 12.29 11.88 -16.77
CA ASP A 8 11.43 12.79 -17.53
C ASP A 8 10.12 13.10 -16.82
N SER A 9 9.60 12.11 -16.06
CA SER A 9 8.37 12.29 -15.27
C SER A 9 8.64 13.09 -14.00
N LEU A 10 8.04 14.27 -13.89
CA LEU A 10 8.19 15.17 -12.74
C LEU A 10 7.58 14.58 -11.46
N ASN A 11 6.44 13.90 -11.56
CA ASN A 11 5.75 13.28 -10.42
C ASN A 11 6.36 11.94 -10.01
N LYS A 12 7.19 11.34 -10.88
CA LYS A 12 7.84 10.04 -10.67
C LYS A 12 6.88 8.90 -10.33
N ILE A 13 5.65 8.97 -10.86
CA ILE A 13 4.63 7.93 -10.74
C ILE A 13 4.61 7.15 -12.04
N TYR A 14 4.65 5.82 -11.94
CA TYR A 14 4.64 4.89 -13.07
C TYR A 14 3.68 3.75 -12.82
N TYR A 15 3.02 3.28 -13.86
CA TYR A 15 2.21 2.06 -13.81
C TYR A 15 3.03 0.85 -14.27
N ALA A 16 2.73 -0.33 -13.73
CA ALA A 16 3.29 -1.56 -14.28
C ALA A 16 2.92 -1.68 -15.76
N GLY A 17 3.92 -1.92 -16.60
CA GLY A 17 3.80 -1.90 -18.07
C GLY A 17 4.23 -0.58 -18.72
N ASP A 18 4.33 0.51 -17.97
CA ASP A 18 4.82 1.78 -18.49
C ASP A 18 6.31 1.74 -18.83
N PHE A 19 6.75 2.76 -19.59
CA PHE A 19 8.15 3.03 -19.81
C PHE A 19 8.69 4.10 -18.87
N ILE A 20 9.71 3.78 -18.10
CA ILE A 20 10.52 4.76 -17.39
C ILE A 20 11.51 5.36 -18.36
N GLN A 21 11.49 6.69 -18.50
CA GLN A 21 12.36 7.42 -19.42
C GLN A 21 13.15 8.48 -18.66
N GLY A 22 14.35 8.75 -19.15
CA GLY A 22 15.22 9.74 -18.52
C GLY A 22 16.55 9.87 -19.23
N SER A 23 17.46 10.57 -18.58
CA SER A 23 18.83 10.77 -19.06
C SER A 23 19.85 10.57 -17.94
N VAL A 24 21.02 10.09 -18.32
CA VAL A 24 22.18 9.99 -17.45
C VAL A 24 23.24 10.96 -17.96
N LEU A 25 23.62 11.91 -17.14
CA LEU A 25 24.73 12.82 -17.40
C LEU A 25 25.99 12.28 -16.73
N ILE A 26 27.03 12.09 -17.53
CA ILE A 26 28.35 11.63 -17.09
C ILE A 26 29.37 12.75 -17.31
N ILE A 27 30.03 13.19 -16.25
CA ILE A 27 31.08 14.20 -16.28
C ILE A 27 32.42 13.53 -15.96
N ASN A 28 33.31 13.49 -16.94
CA ASN A 28 34.64 12.95 -16.74
C ASN A 28 35.58 14.00 -16.14
N LYS A 29 35.86 13.89 -14.85
CA LYS A 29 36.82 14.74 -14.11
C LYS A 29 38.23 14.12 -14.06
N THR A 30 38.45 12.99 -14.73
CA THR A 30 39.78 12.36 -14.76
C THR A 30 40.71 13.06 -15.75
N LYS A 31 41.99 12.80 -15.64
CA LYS A 31 43.01 13.37 -16.55
C LYS A 31 43.22 12.55 -17.83
N SER A 32 42.35 11.57 -18.09
CA SER A 32 42.47 10.67 -19.23
C SER A 32 41.08 10.35 -19.87
N THR A 33 41.10 10.00 -21.12
CA THR A 33 39.92 9.43 -21.80
C THR A 33 39.59 8.09 -21.16
N MET A 34 38.32 7.87 -20.88
CA MET A 34 37.83 6.64 -20.25
C MET A 34 36.88 5.90 -21.19
N LYS A 35 37.11 4.60 -21.34
CA LYS A 35 36.16 3.66 -21.94
C LYS A 35 35.23 3.16 -20.83
N PHE A 36 33.93 3.10 -21.09
CA PHE A 36 32.97 2.69 -20.08
C PHE A 36 31.73 2.00 -20.66
N ASP A 37 31.07 1.23 -19.82
CA ASP A 37 29.74 0.68 -20.01
C ASP A 37 28.76 1.40 -19.09
N LEU A 38 27.55 1.68 -19.60
CA LEU A 38 26.48 2.32 -18.82
C LEU A 38 25.32 1.33 -18.60
N PHE A 39 24.98 1.15 -17.35
CA PHE A 39 23.85 0.32 -16.91
C PHE A 39 22.81 1.16 -16.14
N ILE A 40 21.56 0.77 -16.25
CA ILE A 40 20.48 1.25 -15.39
C ILE A 40 19.94 0.05 -14.62
N THR A 41 19.76 0.25 -13.31
CA THR A 41 19.13 -0.75 -12.44
C THR A 41 17.89 -0.17 -11.82
N VAL A 42 16.78 -0.90 -11.90
CA VAL A 42 15.55 -0.64 -11.16
C VAL A 42 15.42 -1.74 -10.11
N GLN A 43 15.21 -1.33 -8.87
CA GLN A 43 15.09 -2.24 -7.73
C GLN A 43 13.86 -1.91 -6.91
N GLY A 44 13.03 -2.93 -6.62
CA GLY A 44 11.93 -2.89 -5.65
C GLY A 44 12.31 -3.65 -4.39
N PHE A 45 11.97 -3.13 -3.23
CA PHE A 45 12.33 -3.75 -1.95
C PHE A 45 11.26 -3.51 -0.90
N TYR A 46 11.07 -4.51 -0.03
CA TYR A 46 10.41 -4.35 1.25
C TYR A 46 11.35 -3.63 2.22
N THR A 47 10.81 -2.78 3.04
CA THR A 47 11.47 -2.31 4.26
C THR A 47 10.65 -2.76 5.44
N PHE A 48 11.14 -3.74 6.19
CA PHE A 48 10.55 -4.23 7.42
C PHE A 48 11.04 -3.40 8.60
N ARG A 49 10.15 -3.10 9.54
CA ARG A 49 10.44 -2.34 10.76
C ARG A 49 9.83 -3.06 11.95
N ASN A 50 10.65 -3.31 12.97
CA ASN A 50 10.16 -3.69 14.28
C ASN A 50 10.14 -2.45 15.17
N THR A 51 8.97 -1.84 15.31
CA THR A 51 8.77 -0.63 16.11
C THR A 51 8.77 -0.88 17.61
N LYS A 52 8.68 -2.14 18.04
CA LYS A 52 8.72 -2.56 19.44
C LYS A 52 10.14 -2.59 20.02
N GLU A 53 11.16 -2.59 19.16
CA GLU A 53 12.56 -2.52 19.56
C GLU A 53 13.04 -1.06 19.62
N ASN A 54 13.93 -0.77 20.55
CA ASN A 54 14.55 0.57 20.65
C ASN A 54 16.10 0.45 20.65
N PRO A 55 16.81 0.91 19.59
CA PRO A 55 16.26 1.55 18.37
C PRO A 55 15.48 0.55 17.50
N PRO A 56 14.54 1.00 16.66
CA PRO A 56 13.77 0.13 15.77
C PRO A 56 14.67 -0.66 14.83
N LYS A 57 14.51 -1.98 14.81
CA LYS A 57 15.22 -2.84 13.85
C LYS A 57 14.60 -2.65 12.47
N MET A 58 15.45 -2.43 11.46
CA MET A 58 15.02 -2.25 10.08
C MET A 58 15.82 -3.16 9.14
N LYS A 59 15.14 -3.69 8.11
CA LYS A 59 15.78 -4.49 7.06
C LYS A 59 15.13 -4.25 5.71
N GLY A 60 15.97 -4.01 4.69
CA GLY A 60 15.57 -3.99 3.29
C GLY A 60 15.71 -5.38 2.67
N VAL A 61 14.65 -5.88 2.00
CA VAL A 61 14.65 -7.17 1.30
C VAL A 61 14.18 -6.93 -0.13
N PRO A 62 14.98 -7.22 -1.16
CA PRO A 62 14.59 -7.00 -2.54
C PRO A 62 13.53 -8.03 -2.97
N PHE A 63 12.53 -7.60 -3.75
CA PHE A 63 11.54 -8.44 -4.42
C PHE A 63 11.52 -8.26 -5.94
N TYR A 64 12.11 -7.17 -6.41
CA TYR A 64 12.21 -6.85 -7.83
C TYR A 64 13.60 -6.29 -8.12
N LYS A 65 14.26 -6.79 -9.15
CA LYS A 65 15.52 -6.22 -9.63
C LYS A 65 15.72 -6.53 -11.10
N LYS A 66 15.96 -5.50 -11.86
CA LYS A 66 16.29 -5.60 -13.27
C LYS A 66 17.37 -4.61 -13.62
N THR A 67 18.43 -5.13 -14.24
CA THR A 67 19.56 -4.33 -14.73
C THR A 67 19.65 -4.49 -16.23
N PHE A 68 19.78 -3.39 -16.95
CA PHE A 68 20.00 -3.44 -18.37
C PHE A 68 21.16 -2.53 -18.79
N LYS A 69 21.84 -2.95 -19.81
CA LYS A 69 22.95 -2.22 -20.41
C LYS A 69 22.38 -1.22 -21.40
N VAL A 70 22.60 0.06 -21.15
CA VAL A 70 22.15 1.15 -22.03
C VAL A 70 23.13 1.31 -23.19
N LEU A 71 24.43 1.31 -22.87
CA LEU A 71 25.51 1.53 -23.82
C LEU A 71 26.68 0.61 -23.50
N ALA A 72 27.35 0.13 -24.54
CA ALA A 72 28.55 -0.65 -24.45
C ALA A 72 29.73 0.14 -25.02
N GLU A 73 30.87 0.06 -24.33
CA GLU A 73 32.16 0.52 -24.86
C GLU A 73 32.19 1.98 -25.36
N GLN A 74 31.51 2.87 -24.62
CA GLN A 74 31.55 4.30 -24.93
C GLN A 74 32.84 4.95 -24.43
N TYR A 75 33.23 6.03 -25.08
CA TYR A 75 34.39 6.81 -24.67
C TYR A 75 33.96 8.19 -24.15
N SER A 76 34.56 8.59 -23.05
CA SER A 76 34.38 9.92 -22.48
C SER A 76 35.74 10.63 -22.45
N THR A 77 35.83 11.75 -23.16
CA THR A 77 37.04 12.60 -23.17
C THR A 77 37.15 13.43 -21.90
N ILE A 78 38.33 13.96 -21.63
CA ILE A 78 38.64 14.82 -20.47
C ILE A 78 37.68 16.02 -20.47
N GLY A 79 37.03 16.28 -19.32
CA GLY A 79 36.13 17.42 -19.14
C GLY A 79 34.82 17.36 -19.95
N SER A 80 34.57 16.27 -20.66
CA SER A 80 33.33 16.16 -21.43
C SER A 80 32.10 15.91 -20.57
N ASN A 81 31.00 16.52 -20.98
CA ASN A 81 29.67 16.29 -20.44
C ASN A 81 28.90 15.44 -21.45
N ASN A 82 28.71 14.17 -21.13
CA ASN A 82 27.99 13.24 -21.99
C ASN A 82 26.61 12.93 -21.41
N SER A 83 25.56 13.19 -22.18
CA SER A 83 24.18 12.86 -21.79
C SER A 83 23.66 11.71 -22.61
N PHE A 84 23.17 10.68 -21.97
CA PHE A 84 22.65 9.46 -22.58
C PHE A 84 21.20 9.24 -22.19
N ARG A 85 20.33 9.16 -23.19
CA ARG A 85 18.90 8.87 -23.00
C ARG A 85 18.70 7.36 -22.80
N PHE A 86 17.74 7.02 -21.94
CA PHE A 86 17.30 5.65 -21.75
C PHE A 86 15.78 5.55 -21.75
N LYS A 87 15.29 4.37 -22.10
CA LYS A 87 13.88 3.98 -22.03
C LYS A 87 13.83 2.55 -21.48
N TYR A 88 13.15 2.37 -20.35
CA TYR A 88 13.11 1.14 -19.61
C TYR A 88 11.66 0.66 -19.44
N PRO A 89 11.29 -0.56 -19.88
CA PRO A 89 9.95 -1.10 -19.64
C PRO A 89 9.84 -1.65 -18.22
N LEU A 90 8.89 -1.14 -17.45
CA LEU A 90 8.61 -1.59 -16.08
C LEU A 90 7.79 -2.89 -16.11
N THR A 91 8.44 -4.00 -16.44
CA THR A 91 7.84 -5.35 -16.57
C THR A 91 8.66 -6.37 -15.79
N SER A 92 8.06 -7.54 -15.56
CA SER A 92 8.74 -8.67 -14.90
C SER A 92 9.73 -9.41 -15.83
N ASP A 93 9.67 -9.19 -17.13
CA ASP A 93 10.53 -9.86 -18.11
C ASP A 93 11.99 -9.42 -17.98
N GLY A 94 12.90 -10.37 -17.99
CA GLY A 94 14.35 -10.12 -17.92
C GLY A 94 14.83 -9.62 -16.56
N CYS A 95 14.08 -9.85 -15.49
CA CYS A 95 14.52 -9.61 -14.13
C CYS A 95 15.54 -10.65 -13.67
N GLU A 96 16.29 -10.33 -12.61
CA GLU A 96 17.16 -11.29 -11.93
C GLU A 96 16.32 -12.43 -11.32
N GLN A 97 16.87 -13.64 -11.24
CA GLN A 97 16.18 -14.83 -10.72
C GLN A 97 15.60 -14.55 -9.31
N ASN A 98 14.35 -14.96 -9.11
CA ASN A 98 13.57 -14.79 -7.88
C ASN A 98 13.25 -13.33 -7.49
N LEU A 99 13.60 -12.34 -8.32
CA LEU A 99 13.33 -10.92 -8.08
C LEU A 99 12.44 -10.34 -9.21
N THR A 100 11.34 -11.02 -9.52
CA THR A 100 10.49 -10.73 -10.68
C THR A 100 9.14 -10.10 -10.32
N SER A 101 8.82 -10.02 -9.02
CA SER A 101 7.50 -9.57 -8.60
C SER A 101 7.38 -8.05 -8.68
N LEU A 102 6.32 -7.58 -9.32
CA LEU A 102 5.91 -6.16 -9.29
C LEU A 102 4.76 -6.01 -8.32
N TYR A 103 4.95 -5.20 -7.29
CA TYR A 103 3.94 -4.83 -6.31
C TYR A 103 3.75 -3.33 -6.30
N GLU A 104 2.56 -2.89 -5.89
CA GLU A 104 2.29 -1.46 -5.71
C GLU A 104 3.16 -0.87 -4.61
N SER A 105 3.66 0.35 -4.82
CA SER A 105 4.37 1.10 -3.78
C SER A 105 3.45 1.37 -2.60
N TYR A 106 3.97 1.17 -1.39
CA TYR A 106 3.21 1.28 -0.17
C TYR A 106 4.06 1.81 0.99
N HIS A 107 3.44 2.61 1.85
CA HIS A 107 4.05 3.15 3.05
C HIS A 107 3.19 2.85 4.27
N GLY A 108 3.63 1.88 5.07
CA GLY A 108 2.99 1.49 6.32
C GLY A 108 3.85 1.75 7.55
N VAL A 109 3.35 1.31 8.70
CA VAL A 109 4.03 1.40 10.00
C VAL A 109 5.15 0.37 10.09
N SER A 110 4.80 -0.89 9.90
CA SER A 110 5.72 -2.03 10.03
C SER A 110 6.34 -2.46 8.71
N VAL A 111 5.69 -2.18 7.58
CA VAL A 111 6.19 -2.54 6.25
C VAL A 111 6.04 -1.40 5.26
N SER A 112 7.02 -1.26 4.36
CA SER A 112 6.93 -0.38 3.20
C SER A 112 7.45 -1.10 1.97
N LEU A 113 6.84 -0.84 0.81
CA LEU A 113 7.25 -1.31 -0.51
C LEU A 113 7.69 -0.10 -1.32
N GLY A 114 8.97 -0.05 -1.69
CA GLY A 114 9.54 1.08 -2.40
C GLY A 114 10.34 0.67 -3.62
N TYR A 115 10.51 1.61 -4.54
CA TYR A 115 11.32 1.42 -5.74
C TYR A 115 12.36 2.50 -5.87
N GLU A 116 13.54 2.09 -6.36
CA GLU A 116 14.66 2.97 -6.65
C GLU A 116 15.23 2.68 -8.04
N ILE A 117 15.70 3.72 -8.67
CA ILE A 117 16.46 3.66 -9.93
C ILE A 117 17.83 4.23 -9.68
N LEU A 118 18.84 3.56 -10.21
CA LEU A 118 20.20 4.04 -10.21
C LEU A 118 20.87 3.80 -11.55
N SER A 119 21.80 4.65 -11.92
CA SER A 119 22.72 4.41 -13.04
C SER A 119 24.09 4.01 -12.52
N LYS A 120 24.69 3.03 -13.20
CA LYS A 120 26.00 2.49 -12.89
C LYS A 120 26.89 2.55 -14.14
N VAL A 121 28.07 3.11 -13.95
CA VAL A 121 29.10 3.16 -14.98
C VAL A 121 30.25 2.25 -14.57
N VAL A 122 30.64 1.35 -15.46
CA VAL A 122 31.78 0.44 -15.25
C VAL A 122 32.90 0.84 -16.20
N SER A 123 34.09 1.16 -15.68
CA SER A 123 35.26 1.54 -16.45
C SER A 123 36.51 0.95 -15.81
N ASN A 124 37.29 0.19 -16.60
CA ASN A 124 38.55 -0.43 -16.16
C ASN A 124 38.40 -1.19 -14.82
N GLY A 125 37.31 -1.94 -14.64
CA GLY A 125 37.03 -2.70 -13.42
C GLY A 125 36.56 -1.84 -12.21
N LYS A 126 36.46 -0.53 -12.37
CA LYS A 126 35.90 0.38 -11.35
C LYS A 126 34.45 0.68 -11.64
N GLU A 127 33.67 0.74 -10.59
CA GLU A 127 32.24 1.03 -10.63
C GLU A 127 31.98 2.42 -10.05
N PHE A 128 31.12 3.18 -10.71
CA PHE A 128 30.64 4.48 -10.29
C PHE A 128 29.12 4.47 -10.35
N GLU A 129 28.43 4.95 -9.31
CA GLU A 129 26.98 4.97 -9.24
C GLU A 129 26.45 6.40 -9.11
N SER A 130 25.28 6.66 -9.68
CA SER A 130 24.54 7.89 -9.44
C SER A 130 23.88 7.87 -8.05
N LYS A 131 23.36 9.01 -7.62
CA LYS A 131 22.37 9.04 -6.54
C LYS A 131 21.13 8.24 -6.96
N ARG A 132 20.54 7.53 -6.01
CA ARG A 132 19.31 6.76 -6.23
C ARG A 132 18.11 7.70 -6.38
N ALA A 133 17.31 7.47 -7.41
CA ALA A 133 16.06 8.18 -7.60
C ALA A 133 14.91 7.27 -7.14
N LYS A 134 14.13 7.72 -6.15
CA LYS A 134 12.92 7.02 -5.72
C LYS A 134 11.79 7.26 -6.71
N ILE A 135 11.01 6.23 -6.97
CA ILE A 135 9.81 6.28 -7.80
C ILE A 135 8.64 5.61 -7.08
N LEU A 136 7.43 5.96 -7.47
CA LEU A 136 6.20 5.33 -7.03
C LEU A 136 5.67 4.45 -8.17
N VAL A 137 5.40 3.21 -7.86
CA VAL A 137 4.87 2.22 -8.81
C VAL A 137 3.45 1.85 -8.42
N LEU A 138 2.53 1.91 -9.38
CA LEU A 138 1.15 1.46 -9.26
C LEU A 138 0.97 0.23 -10.15
N VAL A 139 0.23 -0.77 -9.64
CA VAL A 139 0.06 -2.03 -10.35
C VAL A 139 -1.42 -2.29 -10.63
N PRO A 140 -1.91 -1.95 -11.84
CA PRO A 140 -3.28 -2.25 -12.23
C PRO A 140 -3.60 -3.72 -12.08
N GLY A 141 -4.77 -4.01 -11.51
CA GLY A 141 -5.19 -5.38 -11.24
C GLY A 141 -4.62 -6.01 -9.97
N GLN A 142 -3.67 -5.39 -9.27
CA GLN A 142 -3.24 -5.87 -7.95
C GLN A 142 -4.43 -5.84 -6.98
N GLY A 143 -4.50 -6.80 -6.07
CA GLY A 143 -5.58 -6.98 -5.11
C GLY A 143 -6.81 -7.71 -5.69
N ILE A 144 -6.84 -8.00 -6.98
CA ILE A 144 -7.88 -8.85 -7.56
C ILE A 144 -7.62 -10.29 -7.13
N ASN A 145 -8.28 -10.69 -6.05
CA ASN A 145 -8.20 -12.08 -5.60
C ASN A 145 -8.85 -12.99 -6.65
N SER A 146 -8.21 -14.11 -6.99
CA SER A 146 -8.71 -15.10 -7.95
C SER A 146 -10.12 -15.64 -7.64
N LYS A 147 -10.54 -15.60 -6.36
CA LYS A 147 -11.88 -16.01 -5.92
C LYS A 147 -12.97 -14.99 -6.27
N PHE A 148 -12.68 -13.70 -6.26
CA PHE A 148 -13.71 -12.66 -6.46
C PHE A 148 -13.55 -11.94 -7.81
N GLY A 149 -12.33 -11.88 -8.36
CA GLY A 149 -12.04 -11.12 -9.56
C GLY A 149 -12.43 -9.64 -9.39
N ARG A 150 -13.04 -9.06 -10.44
CA ARG A 150 -13.65 -7.72 -10.38
C ARG A 150 -15.15 -7.76 -10.03
N LYS A 151 -15.65 -8.90 -9.54
CA LYS A 151 -17.07 -9.04 -9.23
C LYS A 151 -17.47 -8.17 -8.06
N ARG A 152 -18.62 -7.56 -8.17
CA ARG A 152 -19.26 -6.85 -7.07
C ARG A 152 -19.77 -7.88 -6.06
N VAL A 153 -19.44 -7.67 -4.80
CA VAL A 153 -19.84 -8.54 -3.70
C VAL A 153 -20.53 -7.69 -2.66
N ASN A 154 -21.87 -7.77 -2.62
CA ASN A 154 -22.67 -7.12 -1.59
C ASN A 154 -22.57 -7.94 -0.30
N TYR A 155 -22.67 -7.26 0.82
CA TYR A 155 -22.71 -7.90 2.11
C TYR A 155 -23.84 -7.31 2.94
N GLN A 156 -24.76 -8.18 3.37
CA GLN A 156 -25.88 -7.82 4.24
C GLN A 156 -25.78 -8.62 5.53
N PHE A 157 -26.00 -7.97 6.64
CA PHE A 157 -25.90 -8.59 7.95
C PHE A 157 -26.80 -7.88 8.97
N ASN A 158 -27.21 -8.65 9.97
CA ASN A 158 -28.00 -8.17 11.10
C ASN A 158 -27.20 -8.37 12.37
N LEU A 159 -26.96 -7.30 13.11
CA LEU A 159 -26.31 -7.34 14.41
C LEU A 159 -27.35 -7.40 15.52
N ASN A 160 -27.19 -8.36 16.41
CA ASN A 160 -27.96 -8.49 17.63
C ASN A 160 -27.08 -9.09 18.73
N PRO A 161 -27.52 -9.11 20.00
CA PRO A 161 -26.73 -9.61 21.11
C PRO A 161 -26.23 -11.05 21.00
N LYS A 162 -26.81 -11.86 20.08
CA LYS A 162 -26.44 -13.27 19.89
C LYS A 162 -25.38 -13.51 18.84
N ASN A 163 -25.23 -12.62 17.87
CA ASN A 163 -24.35 -12.82 16.70
C ASN A 163 -23.22 -11.81 16.58
N ILE A 164 -23.09 -10.88 17.51
CA ILE A 164 -22.02 -9.89 17.48
C ILE A 164 -20.68 -10.50 17.82
N GLN A 165 -19.62 -10.13 17.08
CA GLN A 165 -18.26 -10.63 17.30
C GLN A 165 -17.54 -9.90 18.43
N SER A 166 -17.79 -8.61 18.61
CA SER A 166 -17.12 -7.81 19.61
C SER A 166 -18.05 -6.80 20.27
N ILE A 167 -18.18 -6.90 21.59
CA ILE A 167 -18.89 -5.93 22.41
C ILE A 167 -18.04 -5.60 23.63
N LYS A 168 -17.83 -4.31 23.87
CA LYS A 168 -17.19 -3.84 25.11
C LYS A 168 -18.29 -3.45 26.10
N LEU A 169 -18.43 -4.24 27.15
CA LEU A 169 -19.35 -3.99 28.25
C LEU A 169 -18.58 -3.41 29.44
N THR A 170 -19.12 -2.39 30.05
CA THR A 170 -18.68 -1.89 31.37
C THR A 170 -19.17 -2.80 32.49
N ASP A 171 -20.34 -3.46 32.27
CA ASP A 171 -20.91 -4.46 33.15
C ASP A 171 -21.72 -5.47 32.32
N GLN A 172 -21.51 -6.79 32.54
CA GLN A 172 -22.19 -7.86 31.80
C GLN A 172 -23.72 -7.86 31.98
N ASN A 173 -24.23 -7.27 33.06
CA ASN A 173 -25.67 -7.16 33.33
C ASN A 173 -26.38 -6.05 32.56
N LEU A 174 -25.63 -5.24 31.80
CA LEU A 174 -26.14 -4.08 31.06
C LEU A 174 -26.25 -4.30 29.57
N MET A 175 -26.25 -5.54 29.08
CA MET A 175 -26.41 -5.85 27.66
C MET A 175 -27.75 -5.32 27.14
N PRO A 176 -27.80 -4.27 26.33
CA PRO A 176 -29.04 -3.78 25.76
C PRO A 176 -29.62 -4.75 24.74
N LYS A 177 -30.93 -4.70 24.53
CA LYS A 177 -31.52 -5.28 23.33
C LYS A 177 -31.24 -4.35 22.15
N PHE A 178 -30.76 -4.89 21.05
CA PHE A 178 -30.56 -4.15 19.81
C PHE A 178 -30.72 -5.06 18.60
N GLU A 179 -31.20 -4.47 17.52
CA GLU A 179 -31.24 -5.08 16.19
C GLU A 179 -30.86 -4.02 15.15
N ILE A 180 -29.77 -4.29 14.42
CA ILE A 180 -29.18 -3.36 13.48
C ILE A 180 -28.97 -4.11 12.16
N GLU A 181 -29.58 -3.59 11.13
CA GLU A 181 -29.43 -4.09 9.76
C GLU A 181 -28.41 -3.23 9.03
N CYS A 182 -27.44 -3.85 8.41
CA CYS A 182 -26.44 -3.16 7.60
C CYS A 182 -26.33 -3.78 6.21
N PHE A 183 -26.10 -2.94 5.23
CA PHE A 183 -25.86 -3.33 3.86
C PHE A 183 -24.63 -2.62 3.33
N LEU A 184 -23.67 -3.38 2.86
CA LEU A 184 -22.48 -2.89 2.18
C LEU A 184 -22.60 -3.22 0.69
N GLU A 185 -22.55 -2.18 -0.12
CA GLU A 185 -22.80 -2.29 -1.55
C GLU A 185 -21.76 -3.13 -2.27
N ASN A 186 -20.52 -3.04 -1.83
CA ASN A 186 -19.42 -3.81 -2.36
C ASN A 186 -18.26 -3.88 -1.38
N VAL A 187 -17.86 -5.08 -0.97
CA VAL A 187 -16.66 -5.31 -0.14
C VAL A 187 -15.42 -5.62 -0.98
N ASN A 188 -15.57 -5.75 -2.32
CA ASN A 188 -14.47 -5.88 -3.27
C ASN A 188 -14.28 -4.54 -3.99
N CYS A 189 -13.61 -3.60 -3.34
CA CYS A 189 -13.60 -2.19 -3.68
C CYS A 189 -12.42 -1.80 -4.58
N CYS A 190 -12.69 -0.95 -5.56
CA CYS A 190 -11.64 -0.22 -6.25
C CYS A 190 -11.13 0.91 -5.37
N VAL A 191 -9.81 1.03 -5.17
CA VAL A 191 -9.19 2.09 -4.35
C VAL A 191 -9.58 3.51 -4.82
N ASP A 192 -9.90 3.66 -6.10
CA ASP A 192 -10.24 4.96 -6.70
C ASP A 192 -11.74 5.30 -6.63
N LYS A 193 -12.56 4.40 -6.05
CA LYS A 193 -14.01 4.59 -5.91
C LYS A 193 -14.40 4.62 -4.44
N PRO A 194 -15.50 5.32 -4.08
CA PRO A 194 -15.98 5.34 -2.72
C PRO A 194 -16.54 3.97 -2.29
N PHE A 195 -16.49 3.75 -0.99
CA PHE A 195 -17.20 2.69 -0.30
C PHE A 195 -18.60 3.19 0.07
N ASN A 196 -19.63 2.41 -0.22
CA ASN A 196 -21.01 2.76 -0.01
C ASN A 196 -21.79 1.65 0.70
N GLY A 197 -22.81 2.07 1.43
CA GLY A 197 -23.74 1.18 2.10
C GLY A 197 -24.78 1.96 2.89
N PHE A 198 -25.50 1.27 3.75
CA PHE A 198 -26.35 1.88 4.76
C PHE A 198 -26.36 1.07 6.06
N CYS A 199 -26.71 1.74 7.14
CA CYS A 199 -26.97 1.16 8.45
C CYS A 199 -28.38 1.57 8.88
N ASN A 200 -29.17 0.63 9.41
CA ASN A 200 -30.53 0.86 9.85
C ASN A 200 -30.71 0.30 11.26
N ILE A 201 -31.01 1.16 12.20
CA ILE A 201 -31.28 0.77 13.60
C ILE A 201 -32.75 0.38 13.71
N LYS A 202 -33.04 -0.92 13.72
CA LYS A 202 -34.41 -1.45 13.88
C LYS A 202 -34.90 -1.29 15.31
N GLU A 203 -34.06 -1.73 16.26
CA GLU A 203 -34.32 -1.66 17.69
C GLU A 203 -33.05 -1.31 18.45
N CYS A 204 -33.14 -0.50 19.48
CA CYS A 204 -32.12 -0.32 20.49
C CYS A 204 -32.77 0.18 21.78
N SER A 205 -32.65 -0.61 22.85
CA SER A 205 -33.29 -0.30 24.14
C SER A 205 -32.59 0.83 24.93
N THR A 206 -31.38 1.21 24.50
CA THR A 206 -30.59 2.29 25.06
C THR A 206 -30.36 3.35 23.99
N GLN A 207 -30.30 4.62 24.38
CA GLN A 207 -30.00 5.72 23.48
C GLN A 207 -28.59 5.57 22.87
N ILE A 208 -28.47 5.87 21.58
CA ILE A 208 -27.21 5.91 20.87
C ILE A 208 -26.54 7.26 21.14
N LYS A 209 -25.24 7.23 21.42
CA LYS A 209 -24.40 8.42 21.56
C LYS A 209 -23.76 8.83 20.24
N SER A 210 -23.19 7.85 19.52
CA SER A 210 -22.58 8.05 18.20
C SER A 210 -22.59 6.77 17.37
N ILE A 211 -22.53 6.94 16.05
CA ILE A 211 -22.26 5.87 15.09
C ILE A 211 -21.05 6.30 14.27
N GLU A 212 -20.02 5.46 14.25
CA GLU A 212 -18.75 5.75 13.63
C GLU A 212 -18.38 4.64 12.63
N LEU A 213 -17.75 5.04 11.54
CA LEU A 213 -17.17 4.15 10.54
C LEU A 213 -15.67 4.34 10.54
N GLN A 214 -14.93 3.28 10.89
CA GLN A 214 -13.47 3.29 10.87
C GLN A 214 -12.95 2.47 9.70
N PHE A 215 -11.92 2.97 9.06
CA PHE A 215 -11.14 2.24 8.07
C PHE A 215 -9.82 1.81 8.67
N LEU A 216 -9.65 0.50 8.80
CA LEU A 216 -8.52 -0.14 9.45
C LEU A 216 -7.59 -0.76 8.41
N ARG A 217 -6.31 -0.70 8.69
CA ARG A 217 -5.26 -1.34 7.92
C ARG A 217 -4.53 -2.36 8.79
N ASN A 218 -4.44 -3.59 8.30
CA ASN A 218 -3.75 -4.68 8.96
C ASN A 218 -2.45 -4.98 8.21
N GLU A 219 -1.32 -4.84 8.86
CA GLU A 219 -0.01 -5.21 8.36
C GLU A 219 0.49 -6.44 9.11
N LYS A 220 0.85 -7.50 8.38
CA LYS A 220 1.44 -8.71 8.96
C LYS A 220 2.70 -9.06 8.19
N ILE A 221 3.81 -9.20 8.91
CA ILE A 221 5.09 -9.62 8.33
C ILE A 221 5.20 -11.13 8.50
N LEU A 222 5.40 -11.83 7.38
CA LEU A 222 5.59 -13.28 7.30
C LEU A 222 7.06 -13.64 7.05
N PHE A 223 7.91 -12.65 6.78
CA PHE A 223 9.34 -12.82 6.56
C PHE A 223 10.04 -13.29 7.84
N LYS A 224 10.75 -14.44 7.77
CA LYS A 224 11.26 -15.21 8.92
C LYS A 224 11.91 -14.39 10.04
N GLU A 225 12.74 -13.40 9.70
CA GLU A 225 13.44 -12.59 10.72
C GLU A 225 12.55 -11.58 11.45
N PHE A 226 11.38 -11.29 10.93
CA PHE A 226 10.37 -10.37 11.45
C PHE A 226 9.01 -11.03 11.62
N GLU A 227 8.98 -12.36 11.56
CA GLU A 227 7.75 -13.14 11.70
C GLU A 227 7.06 -12.88 13.04
N GLY A 228 5.73 -12.79 13.01
CA GLY A 228 4.91 -12.49 14.18
C GLY A 228 4.69 -10.99 14.45
N ILE A 229 5.30 -10.09 13.68
CA ILE A 229 4.96 -8.67 13.74
C ILE A 229 3.63 -8.48 13.01
N SER A 230 2.64 -8.03 13.75
CA SER A 230 1.33 -7.65 13.24
C SER A 230 0.94 -6.30 13.83
N GLU A 231 0.48 -5.40 12.96
CA GLU A 231 0.07 -4.04 13.34
C GLU A 231 -1.28 -3.73 12.72
N VAL A 232 -2.18 -3.22 13.54
CA VAL A 232 -3.48 -2.70 13.11
C VAL A 232 -3.46 -1.20 13.30
N SER A 233 -3.73 -0.46 12.23
CA SER A 233 -3.74 1.00 12.26
C SER A 233 -5.09 1.53 11.80
N GLU A 234 -5.69 2.42 12.57
CA GLU A 234 -6.80 3.25 12.12
C GLU A 234 -6.25 4.27 11.11
N ILE A 235 -6.76 4.22 9.87
CA ILE A 235 -6.38 5.17 8.82
C ILE A 235 -7.34 6.35 8.78
N GLN A 236 -8.62 6.07 8.99
CA GLN A 236 -9.67 7.08 8.94
C GLN A 236 -10.80 6.70 9.89
N ASN A 237 -11.36 7.69 10.56
CA ASN A 237 -12.57 7.57 11.36
C ASN A 237 -13.56 8.63 10.90
N LEU A 238 -14.81 8.23 10.68
CA LEU A 238 -15.88 9.09 10.22
C LEU A 238 -17.10 8.87 11.08
N GLN A 239 -17.57 9.88 11.78
CA GLN A 239 -18.84 9.86 12.50
C GLN A 239 -19.97 10.02 11.49
N ILE A 240 -20.84 9.01 11.38
CA ILE A 240 -21.99 8.96 10.45
C ILE A 240 -23.32 9.18 11.15
N GLY A 241 -23.34 9.11 12.50
CA GLY A 241 -24.49 9.46 13.34
C GLY A 241 -24.07 10.15 14.62
N ASP A 242 -24.79 11.20 15.01
CA ASP A 242 -24.59 11.95 16.25
C ASP A 242 -25.89 11.93 17.10
N GLY A 243 -25.77 11.46 18.33
CA GLY A 243 -26.91 11.29 19.22
C GLY A 243 -27.83 10.12 18.86
N ASP A 244 -29.03 10.12 19.45
CA ASP A 244 -29.99 9.03 19.26
C ASP A 244 -30.72 9.16 17.92
N VAL A 245 -30.40 8.27 17.00
CA VAL A 245 -30.91 8.28 15.64
C VAL A 245 -32.33 7.68 15.54
N ILE A 246 -33.09 8.12 14.54
CA ILE A 246 -34.43 7.63 14.29
C ILE A 246 -34.37 6.14 13.91
N ARG A 247 -35.25 5.34 14.55
CA ARG A 247 -35.36 3.91 14.24
C ARG A 247 -36.01 3.69 12.86
N ASN A 248 -35.60 2.63 12.19
CA ASN A 248 -36.06 2.27 10.84
C ASN A 248 -35.78 3.31 9.76
N LEU A 249 -34.80 4.20 9.98
CA LEU A 249 -34.26 5.12 8.99
C LEU A 249 -32.91 4.59 8.49
N GLU A 250 -32.73 4.54 7.19
CA GLU A 250 -31.44 4.20 6.58
C GLU A 250 -30.46 5.34 6.76
N ILE A 251 -29.37 5.07 7.47
CA ILE A 251 -28.25 5.99 7.67
C ILE A 251 -27.22 5.65 6.60
N PRO A 252 -26.87 6.58 5.69
CA PRO A 252 -25.92 6.29 4.63
C PRO A 252 -24.53 6.04 5.19
N VAL A 253 -23.89 4.98 4.69
CA VAL A 253 -22.48 4.68 4.92
C VAL A 253 -21.72 5.09 3.66
N PHE A 254 -20.81 6.04 3.78
CA PHE A 254 -20.02 6.56 2.66
C PHE A 254 -18.62 6.89 3.13
N MET A 255 -17.60 6.39 2.41
CA MET A 255 -16.21 6.72 2.68
C MET A 255 -15.38 6.68 1.39
N THR A 256 -14.49 7.64 1.22
CA THR A 256 -13.45 7.60 0.18
C THR A 256 -12.16 7.05 0.76
N PHE A 257 -11.48 6.16 0.03
CA PHE A 257 -10.21 5.60 0.49
C PHE A 257 -9.09 6.64 0.42
N PRO A 258 -8.34 6.86 1.51
CA PRO A 258 -7.24 7.83 1.53
C PRO A 258 -6.02 7.29 0.80
N ARG A 259 -5.84 7.71 -0.46
CA ARG A 259 -4.84 7.17 -1.42
C ARG A 259 -3.40 7.15 -0.92
N GLY A 260 -3.02 8.03 0.01
CA GLY A 260 -1.67 8.09 0.56
C GLY A 260 -1.39 7.03 1.64
N PHE A 261 -2.43 6.38 2.18
CA PHE A 261 -2.34 5.47 3.32
C PHE A 261 -2.85 4.06 3.03
N CYS A 262 -3.41 3.84 1.85
CA CYS A 262 -3.88 2.52 1.40
C CYS A 262 -3.25 2.15 0.05
N CYS A 263 -3.22 0.86 -0.22
CA CYS A 263 -2.83 0.25 -1.48
C CYS A 263 -3.84 -0.84 -1.86
N ALA A 264 -3.67 -1.47 -2.99
CA ALA A 264 -4.36 -2.71 -3.28
C ALA A 264 -3.97 -3.81 -2.27
N THR A 265 -4.95 -4.61 -1.82
CA THR A 265 -4.71 -5.74 -0.91
C THR A 265 -3.60 -6.62 -1.45
N LEU A 266 -2.65 -6.96 -0.59
CA LEU A 266 -1.47 -7.76 -0.93
C LEU A 266 -1.32 -8.91 0.06
N GLU A 267 -1.28 -10.11 -0.46
CA GLU A 267 -0.95 -11.31 0.31
C GLU A 267 0.06 -12.13 -0.49
N ASN A 268 1.23 -12.33 0.10
CA ASN A 268 2.27 -13.18 -0.45
C ASN A 268 3.05 -13.87 0.68
N LYS A 269 4.14 -14.58 0.34
CA LYS A 269 4.94 -15.34 1.30
C LYS A 269 5.68 -14.48 2.34
N ASP A 270 5.88 -13.20 2.08
CA ASP A 270 6.70 -12.32 2.93
C ASP A 270 5.86 -11.32 3.73
N VAL A 271 4.70 -10.91 3.18
CA VAL A 271 3.82 -9.89 3.78
C VAL A 271 2.35 -10.15 3.49
N CYS A 272 1.49 -9.71 4.41
CA CYS A 272 0.06 -9.55 4.20
C CYS A 272 -0.34 -8.13 4.58
N ILE A 273 -0.94 -7.39 3.62
CA ILE A 273 -1.52 -6.06 3.82
C ILE A 273 -2.98 -6.17 3.45
N SER A 274 -3.85 -6.03 4.45
CA SER A 274 -5.29 -6.15 4.30
C SER A 274 -6.01 -4.99 4.97
N PHE A 275 -7.29 -4.83 4.65
CA PHE A 275 -8.10 -3.71 5.10
C PHE A 275 -9.43 -4.20 5.63
N GLU A 276 -9.96 -3.47 6.61
CA GLU A 276 -11.26 -3.73 7.22
C GLU A 276 -12.02 -2.42 7.39
N MET A 277 -13.34 -2.49 7.28
CA MET A 277 -14.24 -1.46 7.77
C MET A 277 -14.79 -1.90 9.12
N SER A 278 -14.74 -1.02 10.10
CA SER A 278 -15.33 -1.24 11.41
C SER A 278 -16.52 -0.29 11.62
N LEU A 279 -17.69 -0.86 11.84
CA LEU A 279 -18.85 -0.11 12.31
C LEU A 279 -18.84 -0.10 13.82
N ILE A 280 -18.85 1.09 14.44
CA ILE A 280 -18.82 1.27 15.87
C ILE A 280 -20.06 2.06 16.28
N ILE A 281 -20.84 1.51 17.21
CA ILE A 281 -22.00 2.18 17.80
C ILE A 281 -21.74 2.32 19.29
N VAL A 282 -21.66 3.56 19.74
CA VAL A 282 -21.46 3.91 21.14
C VAL A 282 -22.82 4.25 21.76
N LEU A 283 -23.15 3.60 22.85
CA LEU A 283 -24.38 3.85 23.59
C LEU A 283 -24.13 4.80 24.78
N VAL A 284 -25.18 5.50 25.21
CA VAL A 284 -25.09 6.47 26.33
C VAL A 284 -24.66 5.81 27.63
N ASN A 285 -24.99 4.54 27.86
CA ASN A 285 -24.59 3.77 29.04
C ASN A 285 -23.13 3.26 28.97
N GLY A 286 -22.34 3.66 27.96
CA GLY A 286 -20.93 3.27 27.79
C GLY A 286 -20.72 1.93 27.08
N VAL A 287 -21.76 1.22 26.68
CA VAL A 287 -21.64 0.01 25.87
C VAL A 287 -21.18 0.41 24.48
N VAL A 288 -20.20 -0.31 23.92
CA VAL A 288 -19.71 -0.14 22.57
C VAL A 288 -19.95 -1.43 21.77
N ILE A 289 -20.76 -1.32 20.74
CA ILE A 289 -21.05 -2.38 19.76
C ILE A 289 -20.08 -2.17 18.60
N MET A 290 -19.31 -3.20 18.25
CA MET A 290 -18.31 -3.10 17.18
C MET A 290 -18.36 -4.34 16.29
N GLU A 291 -18.34 -4.12 14.98
CA GLU A 291 -18.27 -5.18 13.99
C GLU A 291 -17.30 -4.82 12.87
N ASN A 292 -16.40 -5.74 12.57
CA ASN A 292 -15.36 -5.55 11.55
C ASN A 292 -15.69 -6.35 10.29
N TYR A 293 -15.55 -5.72 9.14
CA TYR A 293 -15.79 -6.32 7.82
C TYR A 293 -14.51 -6.26 6.99
N PRO A 294 -14.02 -7.40 6.51
CA PRO A 294 -12.90 -7.40 5.59
C PRO A 294 -13.29 -6.74 4.27
N VAL A 295 -12.43 -5.85 3.79
CA VAL A 295 -12.57 -5.16 2.52
C VAL A 295 -11.38 -5.53 1.64
N ASN A 296 -11.66 -6.08 0.47
CA ASN A 296 -10.63 -6.32 -0.52
C ASN A 296 -10.47 -5.08 -1.40
N LEU A 297 -9.29 -4.47 -1.37
CA LEU A 297 -8.96 -3.34 -2.22
C LEU A 297 -8.22 -3.79 -3.47
N TRP A 298 -8.59 -3.25 -4.62
CA TRP A 298 -7.90 -3.49 -5.87
C TRP A 298 -7.67 -2.18 -6.64
N ARG A 299 -6.63 -2.15 -7.50
CA ARG A 299 -6.28 -1.01 -8.36
C ARG A 299 -6.90 -1.18 -9.75
N ALA A 300 -7.56 -0.12 -10.28
CA ALA A 300 -8.11 -0.11 -11.64
C ALA A 300 -7.02 -0.02 -12.72
#